data_60f8daad905a67b290c2375d8dede9d6
#
_entry.id   60f8daad905a67b290c2375d8dede9d6
#
_cell.length_a   1.000
_cell.length_b   1.000
_cell.length_c   1.000
_cell.angle_alpha   90.00
_cell.angle_beta   90.00
_cell.angle_gamma   90.00
#
_symmetry.space_group_name_H-M   'P 1'
#
loop_
_entity.id
_entity.type
_entity.pdbx_description
1 polymer ?
#
loop_
_entity_poly.entity_id
_entity_poly.type
_entity_poly.pdbx_seq_one_letter_code
_entity_poly.pdbx_strand_id
1 'polypeptide(L)'
;GIIATFQINEVLKIITEIGNPLQNELLIYNSLNNSQLKIKLTSNFTKEKIQKIFDSESYFDENCKVQNANWLISSAALKEKLSDENLEIIAVLPNLKLPFQVHQTIPIQEFEAHKMTVDFKKTYVIVCQKGLNSYKATSILKSNFPDLKVFSLAGGIENYQ
;
A
#
# COMPACT_ATOMS: atom_id res chain seq x y z
N GLY A 1 16.48 -19.44 8.54
CA GLY A 1 15.92 -19.31 9.88
C GLY A 1 14.78 -20.30 10.16
N ILE A 2 14.25 -20.32 11.38
CA ILE A 2 13.26 -21.30 11.87
C ILE A 2 12.04 -21.41 10.94
N ILE A 3 11.48 -20.30 10.51
CA ILE A 3 10.29 -20.28 9.64
C ILE A 3 10.61 -20.91 8.27
N ALA A 4 11.77 -20.64 7.69
CA ALA A 4 12.18 -21.25 6.44
C ALA A 4 12.32 -22.77 6.57
N THR A 5 12.82 -23.25 7.71
CA THR A 5 12.90 -24.69 8.00
C THR A 5 11.51 -25.34 8.08
N PHE A 6 10.54 -24.67 8.71
CA PHE A 6 9.14 -25.14 8.71
C PHE A 6 8.56 -25.20 7.29
N GLN A 7 8.81 -24.18 6.47
CA GLN A 7 8.35 -24.18 5.07
C GLN A 7 8.96 -25.31 4.25
N ILE A 8 10.27 -25.57 4.41
CA ILE A 8 10.95 -26.71 3.76
C ILE A 8 10.33 -28.04 4.19
N ASN A 9 10.05 -28.21 5.48
CA ASN A 9 9.41 -29.42 5.98
C ASN A 9 8.02 -29.65 5.37
N GLU A 10 7.23 -28.59 5.17
CA GLU A 10 5.93 -28.74 4.51
C GLU A 10 6.09 -29.15 3.04
N VAL A 11 7.08 -28.59 2.32
CA VAL A 11 7.39 -28.99 0.94
C VAL A 11 7.84 -30.45 0.89
N LEU A 12 8.70 -30.89 1.81
CA LEU A 12 9.14 -32.29 1.88
C LEU A 12 7.97 -33.25 2.12
N LYS A 13 7.04 -32.93 3.02
CA LYS A 13 5.83 -33.74 3.25
C LYS A 13 4.99 -33.88 1.97
N ILE A 14 4.86 -32.83 1.19
CA ILE A 14 4.09 -32.86 -0.07
C ILE A 14 4.79 -33.74 -1.11
N ILE A 15 6.12 -33.62 -1.26
CA ILE A 15 6.88 -34.35 -2.27
C ILE A 15 7.01 -35.81 -1.91
N THR A 16 7.26 -36.14 -0.63
CA THR A 16 7.49 -37.51 -0.17
C THR A 16 6.22 -38.27 0.22
N GLU A 17 5.11 -37.55 0.31
CA GLU A 17 3.82 -38.05 0.82
C GLU A 17 3.92 -38.63 2.25
N ILE A 18 4.96 -38.21 3.02
CA ILE A 18 5.17 -38.64 4.40
C ILE A 18 4.64 -37.58 5.36
N GLY A 19 3.78 -37.97 6.28
CA GLY A 19 3.16 -37.08 7.27
C GLY A 19 1.98 -36.28 6.71
N ASN A 20 1.52 -35.31 7.48
CA ASN A 20 0.37 -34.47 7.11
C ASN A 20 0.84 -33.05 6.88
N PRO A 21 0.79 -32.52 5.65
CA PRO A 21 1.09 -31.13 5.39
C PRO A 21 0.02 -30.21 6.01
N LEU A 22 0.40 -28.97 6.32
CA LEU A 22 -0.52 -27.95 6.82
C LEU A 22 -1.46 -27.50 5.69
N GLN A 23 -2.63 -28.11 5.63
CA GLN A 23 -3.69 -27.75 4.67
C GLN A 23 -4.83 -27.05 5.40
N ASN A 24 -5.17 -25.83 4.96
CA ASN A 24 -6.17 -25.00 5.61
C ASN A 24 -5.90 -24.78 7.12
N GLU A 25 -4.63 -24.69 7.47
CA GLU A 25 -4.17 -24.44 8.83
C GLU A 25 -3.12 -23.32 8.82
N LEU A 26 -3.14 -22.49 9.85
CA LEU A 26 -2.10 -21.52 10.16
C LEU A 26 -1.30 -22.01 11.35
N LEU A 27 0.02 -22.16 11.17
CA LEU A 27 0.95 -22.43 12.26
C LEU A 27 1.54 -21.12 12.78
N ILE A 28 1.32 -20.83 14.04
CA ILE A 28 1.94 -19.72 14.76
C ILE A 28 3.04 -20.29 15.65
N TYR A 29 4.26 -19.79 15.49
CA TYR A 29 5.41 -20.15 16.31
C TYR A 29 5.84 -18.95 17.15
N ASN A 30 5.90 -19.15 18.46
CA ASN A 30 6.43 -18.15 19.39
C ASN A 30 7.88 -18.52 19.74
N SER A 31 8.83 -17.73 19.27
CA SER A 31 10.26 -17.97 19.48
C SER A 31 10.74 -17.66 20.91
N LEU A 32 9.96 -16.96 21.71
CA LEU A 32 10.35 -16.64 23.10
C LEU A 32 10.22 -17.84 24.03
N ASN A 33 9.25 -18.71 23.79
CA ASN A 33 8.96 -19.88 24.65
C ASN A 33 8.86 -21.18 23.86
N ASN A 34 9.18 -21.15 22.55
CA ASN A 34 9.10 -22.30 21.63
C ASN A 34 7.70 -22.96 21.55
N SER A 35 6.64 -22.23 21.88
CA SER A 35 5.29 -22.75 21.75
C SER A 35 4.79 -22.67 20.31
N GLN A 36 3.90 -23.59 19.97
CA GLN A 36 3.26 -23.65 18.66
C GLN A 36 1.74 -23.69 18.85
N LEU A 37 1.04 -22.93 18.00
CA LEU A 37 -0.41 -22.94 17.92
C LEU A 37 -0.84 -23.20 16.48
N LYS A 38 -1.75 -24.15 16.28
CA LYS A 38 -2.38 -24.40 14.97
C LYS A 38 -3.82 -23.88 15.00
N ILE A 39 -4.17 -23.10 14.00
CA ILE A 39 -5.52 -22.56 13.81
C ILE A 39 -6.07 -23.09 12.50
N LYS A 40 -7.25 -23.70 12.53
CA LYS A 40 -7.94 -24.11 11.30
C LYS A 40 -8.48 -22.86 10.60
N LEU A 41 -8.19 -22.75 9.31
CA LEU A 41 -8.71 -21.71 8.45
C LEU A 41 -9.94 -22.24 7.70
N THR A 42 -11.07 -21.55 7.85
CA THR A 42 -12.25 -21.81 7.04
C THR A 42 -12.24 -20.85 5.86
N SER A 43 -12.22 -21.40 4.65
CA SER A 43 -12.32 -20.59 3.44
C SER A 43 -13.79 -20.41 3.06
N ASN A 44 -14.20 -19.15 2.89
CA ASN A 44 -15.49 -18.80 2.30
C ASN A 44 -15.44 -18.71 0.76
N PHE A 45 -14.32 -19.14 0.16
CA PHE A 45 -14.15 -19.16 -1.29
C PHE A 45 -14.66 -20.47 -1.86
N THR A 46 -15.64 -20.39 -2.75
CA THR A 46 -16.08 -21.52 -3.57
C THR A 46 -15.22 -21.64 -4.83
N LYS A 47 -15.23 -22.84 -5.45
CA LYS A 47 -14.49 -23.03 -6.73
C LYS A 47 -14.89 -22.01 -7.79
N GLU A 48 -16.16 -21.63 -7.85
CA GLU A 48 -16.70 -20.64 -8.79
C GLU A 48 -16.14 -19.24 -8.53
N LYS A 49 -15.99 -18.87 -7.25
CA LYS A 49 -15.35 -17.58 -6.89
C LYS A 49 -13.88 -17.55 -7.26
N ILE A 50 -13.17 -18.67 -7.02
CA ILE A 50 -11.77 -18.81 -7.37
C ILE A 50 -11.63 -18.73 -8.90
N GLN A 51 -12.45 -19.47 -9.66
CA GLN A 51 -12.43 -19.44 -11.12
C GLN A 51 -12.67 -18.03 -11.68
N LYS A 52 -13.66 -17.30 -11.12
CA LYS A 52 -13.91 -15.90 -11.52
C LYS A 52 -12.71 -14.98 -11.29
N ILE A 53 -11.93 -15.20 -10.22
CA ILE A 53 -10.70 -14.46 -9.98
C ILE A 53 -9.65 -14.81 -11.03
N PHE A 54 -9.51 -16.10 -11.38
CA PHE A 54 -8.59 -16.55 -12.42
C PHE A 54 -8.96 -16.03 -13.82
N ASP A 55 -10.24 -15.93 -14.10
CA ASP A 55 -10.76 -15.44 -15.39
C ASP A 55 -10.80 -13.90 -15.46
N SER A 56 -10.59 -13.20 -14.32
CA SER A 56 -10.52 -11.75 -14.32
C SER A 56 -9.21 -11.26 -14.94
N GLU A 57 -9.29 -10.28 -15.82
CA GLU A 57 -8.11 -9.71 -16.53
C GLU A 57 -7.11 -9.02 -15.59
N SER A 58 -7.45 -8.80 -14.32
CA SER A 58 -6.57 -8.13 -13.36
C SER A 58 -6.21 -9.04 -12.19
N TYR A 59 -5.09 -9.72 -12.33
CA TYR A 59 -4.41 -10.45 -11.24
C TYR A 59 -3.65 -9.56 -10.28
N PHE A 60 -3.61 -8.27 -10.55
CA PHE A 60 -2.72 -7.38 -9.84
C PHE A 60 -3.40 -6.85 -8.60
N ASP A 61 -2.77 -7.11 -7.45
CA ASP A 61 -2.98 -6.29 -6.26
C ASP A 61 -2.84 -4.83 -6.68
N GLU A 62 -3.78 -3.98 -6.28
CA GLU A 62 -3.71 -2.55 -6.56
C GLU A 62 -2.39 -1.93 -6.06
N ASN A 63 -1.76 -2.53 -5.06
CA ASN A 63 -0.45 -2.14 -4.56
C ASN A 63 0.71 -2.54 -5.48
N CYS A 64 0.49 -3.44 -6.44
CA CYS A 64 1.49 -3.89 -7.42
C CYS A 64 1.33 -3.25 -8.80
N LYS A 65 0.35 -2.36 -9.01
CA LYS A 65 0.23 -1.61 -10.27
C LYS A 65 1.48 -0.75 -10.46
N VAL A 66 2.04 -0.80 -11.66
CA VAL A 66 3.11 0.13 -12.05
C VAL A 66 2.57 1.55 -11.89
N GLN A 67 3.19 2.30 -11.01
CA GLN A 67 2.79 3.68 -10.74
C GLN A 67 3.00 4.52 -12.01
N ASN A 68 2.02 5.34 -12.37
CA ASN A 68 2.16 6.26 -13.47
C ASN A 68 3.19 7.34 -13.11
N ALA A 69 4.31 7.36 -13.83
CA ALA A 69 5.42 8.30 -13.58
C ALA A 69 4.97 9.77 -13.63
N ASN A 70 3.95 10.10 -14.44
CA ASN A 70 3.41 11.46 -14.54
C ASN A 70 2.63 11.90 -13.28
N TRP A 71 2.33 10.99 -12.37
CA TRP A 71 1.66 11.29 -11.10
C TRP A 71 2.62 11.32 -9.92
N LEU A 72 3.91 11.17 -10.20
CA LEU A 72 4.95 11.17 -9.18
C LEU A 72 5.76 12.47 -9.23
N ILE A 73 6.15 12.95 -8.05
CA ILE A 73 7.14 14.01 -7.91
C ILE A 73 8.34 13.47 -7.13
N SER A 74 9.53 13.76 -7.60
CA SER A 74 10.77 13.37 -6.91
C SER A 74 11.03 14.26 -5.69
N SER A 75 11.85 13.78 -4.73
CA SER A 75 12.28 14.57 -3.58
C SER A 75 12.97 15.88 -3.99
N ALA A 76 13.83 15.84 -5.02
CA ALA A 76 14.51 17.01 -5.54
C ALA A 76 13.53 18.05 -6.10
N ALA A 77 12.59 17.62 -6.96
CA ALA A 77 11.59 18.50 -7.53
C ALA A 77 10.60 19.06 -6.49
N LEU A 78 10.32 18.32 -5.41
CA LEU A 78 9.52 18.84 -4.31
C LEU A 78 10.27 19.91 -3.53
N LYS A 79 11.58 19.71 -3.26
CA LYS A 79 12.40 20.70 -2.56
C LYS A 79 12.44 22.06 -3.29
N GLU A 80 12.58 22.04 -4.62
CA GLU A 80 12.55 23.25 -5.44
C GLU A 80 11.21 24.00 -5.35
N LYS A 81 10.13 23.27 -5.13
CA LYS A 81 8.77 23.82 -5.05
C LYS A 81 8.32 24.22 -3.65
N LEU A 82 9.07 23.92 -2.59
CA LEU A 82 8.65 24.23 -1.21
C LEU A 82 8.45 25.75 -0.94
N SER A 83 9.05 26.62 -1.75
CA SER A 83 8.90 28.08 -1.66
C SER A 83 7.76 28.61 -2.56
N ASP A 84 7.05 27.75 -3.28
CA ASP A 84 5.94 28.17 -4.15
C ASP A 84 4.66 28.36 -3.31
N GLU A 85 4.14 29.58 -3.30
CA GLU A 85 2.90 29.91 -2.57
C GLU A 85 1.66 29.14 -3.08
N ASN A 86 1.73 28.62 -4.30
CA ASN A 86 0.68 27.80 -4.88
C ASN A 86 0.83 26.31 -4.59
N LEU A 87 1.88 25.91 -3.85
CA LEU A 87 2.05 24.52 -3.43
C LEU A 87 1.19 24.21 -2.22
N GLU A 88 0.45 23.11 -2.27
CA GLU A 88 -0.31 22.60 -1.14
C GLU A 88 0.08 21.14 -0.86
N ILE A 89 0.61 20.88 0.33
CA ILE A 89 1.07 19.56 0.74
C ILE A 89 0.02 18.93 1.66
N ILE A 90 -0.42 17.70 1.31
CA ILE A 90 -1.42 16.94 2.04
C ILE A 90 -0.79 15.65 2.56
N ALA A 91 -0.81 15.45 3.87
CA ALA A 91 -0.41 14.18 4.49
C ALA A 91 -1.61 13.23 4.59
N VAL A 92 -1.44 11.97 4.18
CA VAL A 92 -2.51 10.95 4.26
C VAL A 92 -2.34 9.98 5.43
N LEU A 93 -1.39 10.25 6.31
CA LEU A 93 -1.19 9.53 7.57
C LEU A 93 -1.13 10.54 8.72
N PRO A 94 -1.87 10.31 9.82
CA PRO A 94 -1.74 11.10 11.03
C PRO A 94 -0.35 10.90 11.65
N ASN A 95 0.17 11.93 12.31
CA ASN A 95 1.44 11.90 13.05
C ASN A 95 2.71 11.60 12.22
N LEU A 96 2.67 11.85 10.91
CA LEU A 96 3.85 11.72 10.07
C LEU A 96 4.84 12.84 10.41
N LYS A 97 6.07 12.48 10.81
CA LYS A 97 7.15 13.45 11.00
C LYS A 97 7.69 13.87 9.64
N LEU A 98 7.52 15.14 9.32
CA LEU A 98 7.86 15.69 8.02
C LEU A 98 8.92 16.79 8.18
N PRO A 99 9.90 16.87 7.28
CA PRO A 99 10.93 17.92 7.29
C PRO A 99 10.45 19.24 6.69
N PHE A 100 9.16 19.34 6.33
CA PHE A 100 8.52 20.53 5.74
C PHE A 100 7.10 20.69 6.30
N GLN A 101 6.53 21.88 6.10
CA GLN A 101 5.18 22.19 6.55
C GLN A 101 4.12 21.46 5.71
N VAL A 102 3.11 20.94 6.38
CA VAL A 102 1.92 20.32 5.78
C VAL A 102 0.75 21.30 5.92
N HIS A 103 -0.01 21.44 4.87
CA HIS A 103 -1.17 22.35 4.86
C HIS A 103 -2.43 21.63 5.36
N GLN A 104 -2.56 20.33 5.05
CA GLN A 104 -3.71 19.52 5.46
C GLN A 104 -3.27 18.11 5.80
N THR A 105 -3.98 17.47 6.72
CA THR A 105 -3.84 16.03 7.01
C THR A 105 -5.19 15.37 6.83
N ILE A 106 -5.29 14.47 5.86
CA ILE A 106 -6.52 13.75 5.52
C ILE A 106 -6.17 12.26 5.50
N PRO A 107 -6.57 11.47 6.52
CA PRO A 107 -6.32 10.03 6.56
C PRO A 107 -6.86 9.34 5.31
N ILE A 108 -6.12 8.35 4.79
CA ILE A 108 -6.51 7.67 3.54
C ILE A 108 -7.89 7.01 3.63
N GLN A 109 -8.32 6.56 4.81
CA GLN A 109 -9.63 5.97 5.04
C GLN A 109 -10.79 6.97 4.86
N GLU A 110 -10.52 8.24 5.11
CA GLU A 110 -11.49 9.32 5.00
C GLU A 110 -11.40 10.04 3.65
N PHE A 111 -10.36 9.76 2.87
CA PHE A 111 -10.02 10.52 1.66
C PHE A 111 -11.11 10.41 0.57
N GLU A 112 -11.74 9.25 0.43
CA GLU A 112 -12.83 9.04 -0.54
C GLU A 112 -14.13 9.76 -0.14
N ALA A 113 -14.41 9.83 1.17
CA ALA A 113 -15.59 10.52 1.71
C ALA A 113 -15.36 12.03 1.86
N HIS A 114 -14.11 12.47 1.88
CA HIS A 114 -13.76 13.86 2.08
C HIS A 114 -14.02 14.67 0.82
N LYS A 115 -15.04 15.54 0.86
CA LYS A 115 -15.32 16.49 -0.22
C LYS A 115 -14.29 17.61 -0.19
N MET A 116 -13.12 17.35 -0.76
CA MET A 116 -12.06 18.32 -0.84
C MET A 116 -12.44 19.42 -1.85
N THR A 117 -12.40 20.65 -1.41
CA THR A 117 -12.50 21.81 -2.33
C THR A 117 -11.13 21.97 -2.98
N VAL A 118 -11.06 21.76 -4.28
CA VAL A 118 -9.82 21.89 -5.06
C VAL A 118 -9.75 23.24 -5.77
N ASP A 119 -8.57 23.87 -5.76
CA ASP A 119 -8.25 25.03 -6.56
C ASP A 119 -7.32 24.62 -7.71
N PHE A 120 -7.79 24.71 -8.95
CA PHE A 120 -7.00 24.35 -10.13
C PHE A 120 -5.77 25.25 -10.39
N LYS A 121 -5.65 26.37 -9.67
CA LYS A 121 -4.45 27.21 -9.73
C LYS A 121 -3.32 26.65 -8.88
N LYS A 122 -3.65 25.82 -7.89
CA LYS A 122 -2.69 25.21 -6.97
C LYS A 122 -2.11 23.91 -7.51
N THR A 123 -0.93 23.58 -7.02
CA THR A 123 -0.28 22.28 -7.19
C THR A 123 -0.35 21.52 -5.88
N TYR A 124 -0.91 20.33 -5.91
CA TYR A 124 -1.05 19.48 -4.73
C TYR A 124 0.03 18.40 -4.72
N VAL A 125 0.69 18.22 -3.59
CA VAL A 125 1.59 17.10 -3.36
C VAL A 125 1.10 16.28 -2.18
N ILE A 126 0.81 15.01 -2.43
CA ILE A 126 0.33 14.10 -1.40
C ILE A 126 1.51 13.29 -0.88
N VAL A 127 1.61 13.20 0.45
CA VAL A 127 2.73 12.53 1.11
C VAL A 127 2.25 11.46 2.09
N CYS A 128 2.98 10.35 2.13
CA CYS A 128 2.87 9.31 3.15
C CYS A 128 4.24 8.70 3.43
N GLN A 129 4.32 7.71 4.30
CA GLN A 129 5.61 7.14 4.69
C GLN A 129 6.35 6.46 3.52
N LYS A 130 5.68 5.58 2.76
CA LYS A 130 6.29 4.73 1.71
C LYS A 130 5.83 5.03 0.28
N GLY A 131 5.02 6.06 0.06
CA GLY A 131 4.52 6.42 -1.26
C GLY A 131 3.27 5.65 -1.74
N LEU A 132 2.80 4.61 -1.06
CA LEU A 132 1.66 3.80 -1.49
C LEU A 132 0.32 4.50 -1.25
N ASN A 133 0.06 4.93 -0.02
CA ASN A 133 -1.19 5.60 0.33
C ASN A 133 -1.32 6.97 -0.35
N SER A 134 -0.20 7.70 -0.49
CA SER A 134 -0.19 8.96 -1.24
C SER A 134 -0.50 8.76 -2.71
N TYR A 135 0.02 7.69 -3.32
CA TYR A 135 -0.31 7.35 -4.71
C TYR A 135 -1.80 6.97 -4.87
N LYS A 136 -2.36 6.17 -3.95
CA LYS A 136 -3.79 5.86 -3.95
C LYS A 136 -4.64 7.12 -3.87
N ALA A 137 -4.33 8.04 -2.96
CA ALA A 137 -5.03 9.31 -2.83
C ALA A 137 -4.89 10.19 -4.09
N THR A 138 -3.69 10.22 -4.71
CA THR A 138 -3.46 10.89 -5.99
C THR A 138 -4.33 10.31 -7.10
N SER A 139 -4.45 8.99 -7.17
CA SER A 139 -5.31 8.29 -8.15
C SER A 139 -6.78 8.66 -7.98
N ILE A 140 -7.28 8.74 -6.74
CA ILE A 140 -8.64 9.17 -6.44
C ILE A 140 -8.89 10.60 -6.94
N LEU A 141 -7.97 11.53 -6.63
CA LEU A 141 -8.09 12.92 -7.10
C LEU A 141 -8.01 13.03 -8.62
N LYS A 142 -7.12 12.30 -9.26
CA LYS A 142 -7.02 12.27 -10.74
C LYS A 142 -8.25 11.68 -11.41
N SER A 143 -8.91 10.71 -10.79
CA SER A 143 -10.16 10.15 -11.29
C SER A 143 -11.32 11.15 -11.21
N ASN A 144 -11.37 11.95 -10.12
CA ASN A 144 -12.42 12.95 -9.91
C ASN A 144 -12.13 14.27 -10.64
N PHE A 145 -10.85 14.62 -10.78
CA PHE A 145 -10.37 15.89 -11.34
C PHE A 145 -9.17 15.64 -12.26
N PRO A 146 -9.38 15.19 -13.51
CA PRO A 146 -8.29 14.78 -14.42
C PRO A 146 -7.25 15.87 -14.69
N ASP A 147 -7.68 17.12 -14.75
CA ASP A 147 -6.81 18.28 -15.06
C ASP A 147 -6.11 18.88 -13.82
N LEU A 148 -6.41 18.36 -12.62
CA LEU A 148 -5.81 18.85 -11.39
C LEU A 148 -4.30 18.56 -11.37
N LYS A 149 -3.50 19.56 -11.01
CA LYS A 149 -2.06 19.38 -10.78
C LYS A 149 -1.84 18.71 -9.42
N VAL A 150 -1.91 17.39 -9.39
CA VAL A 150 -1.70 16.60 -8.17
C VAL A 150 -0.69 15.49 -8.40
N PHE A 151 0.22 15.33 -7.43
CA PHE A 151 1.33 14.38 -7.47
C PHE A 151 1.48 13.65 -6.15
N SER A 152 1.97 12.43 -6.21
CA SER A 152 2.41 11.66 -5.04
C SER A 152 3.93 11.76 -4.90
N LEU A 153 4.43 11.96 -3.68
CA LEU A 153 5.88 11.91 -3.43
C LEU A 153 6.40 10.50 -3.69
N ALA A 154 7.31 10.38 -4.66
CA ALA A 154 7.91 9.12 -5.07
C ALA A 154 8.66 8.44 -3.90
N GLY A 155 8.28 7.21 -3.57
CA GLY A 155 8.86 6.46 -2.45
C GLY A 155 8.52 6.99 -1.06
N GLY A 156 7.69 8.06 -0.97
CA GLY A 156 7.27 8.64 0.29
C GLY A 156 8.39 9.34 1.06
N ILE A 157 8.13 9.59 2.34
CA ILE A 157 9.09 10.31 3.22
C ILE A 157 10.33 9.48 3.54
N GLU A 158 10.22 8.15 3.54
CA GLU A 158 11.39 7.29 3.78
C GLU A 158 12.50 7.51 2.75
N ASN A 159 12.15 7.89 1.53
CA ASN A 159 13.10 8.18 0.45
C ASN A 159 13.33 9.69 0.23
N TYR A 160 12.82 10.54 1.11
CA TYR A 160 13.04 11.98 1.05
C TYR A 160 14.38 12.33 1.69
N GLN A 161 15.39 12.53 0.87
CA GLN A 161 16.75 12.91 1.27
C GLN A 161 17.04 14.38 0.99
#